data_45b5a6ed549762d1307c05c78cd5246a
#
_entry.id   45b5a6ed549762d1307c05c78cd5246a
#
_cell.length_a   1.000
_cell.length_b   1.000
_cell.length_c   1.000
_cell.angle_alpha   90.00
_cell.angle_beta   90.00
_cell.angle_gamma   90.00
#
_symmetry.space_group_name_H-M   'P 1'
#
loop_
_entity.id
_entity.type
_entity.pdbx_description
1 polymer ?
#
loop_
_entity_poly.entity_id
_entity_poly.type
_entity_poly.pdbx_seq_one_letter_code
_entity_poly.pdbx_strand_id
1 'polypeptide(L)'
;MNRVFGEIIKIDYKDNFSVVEVNTKLGNLFAAVLETPETASYLKEMNQINLLFNPAELLLFKIKDEDLLNMFDCKIIEIEKGKLLSNILLEKDGIKLESLVLTKQVDKYDLKIEDRVFCYIKPTSIFFEVV
;
A
#
# COMPACT_ATOMS: atom_id res chain seq x y z
N MET A 1 -4.68 -4.52 9.65
CA MET A 1 -4.96 -3.71 8.46
C MET A 1 -3.99 -2.53 8.39
N ASN A 2 -3.31 -2.35 7.29
CA ASN A 2 -2.48 -1.18 7.07
C ASN A 2 -3.37 0.04 6.82
N ARG A 3 -2.96 1.19 7.36
CA ARG A 3 -3.69 2.46 7.19
C ARG A 3 -2.69 3.55 6.83
N VAL A 4 -2.93 4.24 5.72
CA VAL A 4 -2.06 5.31 5.22
C VAL A 4 -2.91 6.55 4.94
N PHE A 5 -2.59 7.64 5.60
CA PHE A 5 -3.27 8.92 5.42
C PHE A 5 -2.79 9.59 4.13
N GLY A 6 -3.71 10.22 3.41
CA GLY A 6 -3.36 10.95 2.21
C GLY A 6 -4.41 11.97 1.80
N GLU A 7 -4.12 12.63 0.70
CA GLU A 7 -5.00 13.63 0.10
C GLU A 7 -5.28 13.24 -1.36
N ILE A 8 -6.57 13.22 -1.72
CA ILE A 8 -6.99 12.93 -3.09
C ILE A 8 -6.55 14.09 -3.97
N ILE A 9 -5.78 13.78 -5.03
CA ILE A 9 -5.30 14.80 -5.96
C ILE A 9 -5.91 14.70 -7.35
N LYS A 10 -6.42 13.53 -7.74
CA LYS A 10 -7.06 13.35 -9.03
C LYS A 10 -8.03 12.18 -9.01
N ILE A 11 -9.16 12.34 -9.70
CA ILE A 11 -10.16 11.28 -9.85
C ILE A 11 -10.53 11.18 -11.33
N ASP A 12 -10.30 9.99 -11.89
CA ASP A 12 -10.79 9.64 -13.23
C ASP A 12 -11.89 8.60 -13.06
N TYR A 13 -13.04 8.84 -13.65
CA TYR A 13 -14.13 7.87 -13.49
C TYR A 13 -14.93 7.71 -14.77
N LYS A 14 -15.50 6.53 -14.91
CA LYS A 14 -16.37 6.18 -16.02
C LYS A 14 -17.37 5.15 -15.51
N ASP A 15 -18.65 5.36 -15.80
CA ASP A 15 -19.75 4.51 -15.32
C ASP A 15 -19.76 4.48 -13.79
N ASN A 16 -19.58 3.32 -13.15
CA ASN A 16 -19.58 3.16 -11.71
C ASN A 16 -18.18 2.91 -11.13
N PHE A 17 -17.13 3.24 -11.88
CA PHE A 17 -15.76 2.89 -11.52
C PHE A 17 -14.87 4.13 -11.52
N SER A 18 -14.03 4.25 -10.50
CA SER A 18 -13.07 5.37 -10.39
C SER A 18 -11.66 4.87 -10.17
N VAL A 19 -10.71 5.58 -10.77
CA VAL A 19 -9.29 5.47 -10.44
C VAL A 19 -8.90 6.76 -9.72
N VAL A 20 -8.42 6.63 -8.50
CA VAL A 20 -8.17 7.77 -7.62
C VAL A 20 -6.69 7.83 -7.30
N GLU A 21 -6.08 8.97 -7.58
CA GLU A 21 -4.68 9.23 -7.22
C GLU A 21 -4.64 9.96 -5.89
N VAL A 22 -3.86 9.43 -4.94
CA VAL A 22 -3.76 9.94 -3.57
C VAL A 22 -2.31 10.25 -3.26
N ASN A 23 -2.03 11.46 -2.81
CA ASN A 23 -0.72 11.86 -2.34
C ASN A 23 -0.54 11.40 -0.89
N THR A 24 0.49 10.63 -0.63
CA THR A 24 0.82 10.12 0.70
C THR A 24 2.30 10.30 1.00
N LYS A 25 2.70 10.06 2.24
CA LYS A 25 4.13 10.04 2.60
C LYS A 25 4.89 8.88 1.99
N LEU A 26 4.18 7.86 1.48
CA LEU A 26 4.81 6.75 0.74
C LEU A 26 5.03 7.08 -0.74
N GLY A 27 4.47 8.20 -1.19
CA GLY A 27 4.41 8.61 -2.59
C GLY A 27 2.97 8.67 -3.06
N ASN A 28 2.77 8.91 -4.34
CA ASN A 28 1.43 8.91 -4.93
C ASN A 28 1.00 7.47 -5.16
N LEU A 29 -0.16 7.12 -4.57
CA LEU A 29 -0.74 5.80 -4.71
C LEU A 29 -2.05 5.92 -5.49
N PHE A 30 -2.34 4.89 -6.28
CA PHE A 30 -3.55 4.79 -7.09
C PHE A 30 -4.46 3.73 -6.50
N ALA A 31 -5.73 4.05 -6.34
CA ALA A 31 -6.75 3.10 -5.90
C ALA A 31 -7.84 3.02 -6.96
N ALA A 32 -8.35 1.81 -7.16
CA ALA A 32 -9.44 1.55 -8.09
C ALA A 32 -10.67 1.10 -7.29
N VAL A 33 -11.75 1.87 -7.35
CA VAL A 33 -12.93 1.64 -6.53
C VAL A 33 -14.21 1.65 -7.35
N LEU A 34 -15.24 0.96 -6.87
CA LEU A 34 -16.55 0.86 -7.52
C LEU A 34 -17.50 1.98 -7.08
N GLU A 35 -16.94 3.14 -6.76
CA GLU A 35 -17.68 4.34 -6.43
C GLU A 35 -17.23 5.48 -7.32
N THR A 36 -18.07 6.48 -7.48
CA THR A 36 -17.76 7.67 -8.27
C THR A 36 -18.09 8.93 -7.47
N PRO A 37 -17.65 10.12 -7.90
CA PRO A 37 -18.05 11.36 -7.26
C PRO A 37 -19.57 11.55 -7.19
N GLU A 38 -20.32 10.90 -8.08
CA GLU A 38 -21.78 10.97 -8.08
C GLU A 38 -22.41 10.07 -7.03
N THR A 39 -21.75 8.99 -6.62
CA THR A 39 -22.28 8.02 -5.66
C THR A 39 -21.63 8.11 -4.29
N ALA A 40 -20.47 8.76 -4.18
CA ALA A 40 -19.72 8.89 -2.93
C ALA A 40 -19.21 10.32 -2.77
N SER A 41 -19.74 11.03 -1.81
CA SER A 41 -19.40 12.45 -1.58
C SER A 41 -17.96 12.67 -1.13
N TYR A 42 -17.31 11.67 -0.58
CA TYR A 42 -15.90 11.78 -0.16
C TYR A 42 -14.93 11.77 -1.34
N LEU A 43 -15.36 11.29 -2.51
CA LEU A 43 -14.54 11.28 -3.72
C LEU A 43 -14.50 12.67 -4.35
N LYS A 44 -13.58 13.48 -3.88
CA LYS A 44 -13.43 14.86 -4.28
C LYS A 44 -11.98 15.29 -4.11
N GLU A 45 -11.47 16.04 -5.09
CA GLU A 45 -10.10 16.55 -5.04
C GLU A 45 -9.87 17.37 -3.77
N MET A 46 -8.66 17.29 -3.25
CA MET A 46 -8.20 17.94 -2.02
C MET A 46 -8.80 17.34 -0.75
N ASN A 47 -9.67 16.35 -0.85
CA ASN A 47 -10.21 15.69 0.33
C ASN A 47 -9.19 14.77 0.98
N GLN A 48 -9.17 14.73 2.31
CA GLN A 48 -8.32 13.84 3.08
C GLN A 48 -9.00 12.48 3.23
N ILE A 49 -8.21 11.43 3.15
CA ILE A 49 -8.71 10.06 3.17
C ILE A 49 -7.67 9.13 3.78
N ASN A 50 -8.11 8.04 4.38
CA ASN A 50 -7.22 6.95 4.74
C ASN A 50 -7.30 5.84 3.69
N LEU A 51 -6.15 5.32 3.31
CA LEU A 51 -6.04 4.14 2.47
C LEU A 51 -5.83 2.94 3.39
N LEU A 52 -6.66 1.92 3.20
CA LEU A 52 -6.59 0.68 3.97
C LEU A 52 -6.25 -0.47 3.05
N PHE A 53 -5.31 -1.31 3.47
CA PHE A 53 -5.03 -2.55 2.73
C PHE A 53 -4.52 -3.64 3.67
N ASN A 54 -4.84 -4.87 3.30
CA ASN A 54 -4.52 -6.04 4.10
C ASN A 54 -3.01 -6.34 4.02
N PRO A 55 -2.35 -6.66 5.15
CA PRO A 55 -0.94 -7.07 5.12
C PRO A 55 -0.64 -8.22 4.16
N ALA A 56 -1.59 -9.14 3.95
CA ALA A 56 -1.40 -10.25 3.01
C ALA A 56 -1.39 -9.79 1.54
N GLU A 57 -1.87 -8.57 1.26
CA GLU A 57 -1.89 -8.01 -0.09
C GLU A 57 -0.68 -7.12 -0.39
N LEU A 58 0.13 -6.80 0.61
CA LEU A 58 1.34 -6.00 0.41
C LEU A 58 2.50 -6.91 0.04
N LEU A 59 2.96 -6.80 -1.20
CA LEU A 59 4.02 -7.63 -1.74
C LEU A 59 5.39 -6.97 -1.54
N LEU A 60 6.42 -7.78 -1.32
CA LEU A 60 7.79 -7.31 -1.13
C LEU A 60 8.67 -7.80 -2.26
N PHE A 61 9.51 -6.90 -2.76
CA PHE A 61 10.48 -7.16 -3.82
C PHE A 61 11.84 -6.59 -3.42
N LYS A 62 12.90 -7.22 -3.89
CA LYS A 62 14.26 -6.72 -3.67
C LYS A 62 14.67 -5.68 -4.72
N ILE A 63 14.03 -5.70 -5.87
CA ILE A 63 14.35 -4.84 -7.01
C ILE A 63 13.14 -3.99 -7.34
N LYS A 64 13.36 -2.69 -7.58
CA LYS A 64 12.32 -1.77 -7.99
C LYS A 64 11.99 -1.94 -9.46
N ASP A 65 10.70 -2.00 -9.79
CA ASP A 65 10.21 -1.89 -11.16
C ASP A 65 9.75 -0.45 -11.38
N GLU A 66 10.53 0.30 -12.16
CA GLU A 66 10.27 1.72 -12.42
C GLU A 66 8.96 1.98 -13.16
N ASP A 67 8.43 0.97 -13.86
CA ASP A 67 7.22 1.11 -14.65
C ASP A 67 5.95 0.72 -13.87
N LEU A 68 6.09 0.27 -12.63
CA LEU A 68 4.97 -0.22 -11.84
C LEU A 68 4.46 0.87 -10.89
N LEU A 69 3.19 1.25 -11.04
CA LEU A 69 2.51 2.15 -10.11
C LEU A 69 2.35 1.46 -8.75
N ASN A 70 2.22 2.24 -7.69
CA ASN A 70 2.02 1.73 -6.32
C ASN A 70 3.21 0.92 -5.77
N MET A 71 4.39 1.16 -6.32
CA MET A 71 5.62 0.59 -5.76
C MET A 71 6.37 1.69 -5.01
N PHE A 72 6.77 1.39 -3.77
CA PHE A 72 7.50 2.32 -2.93
C PHE A 72 8.50 1.56 -2.06
N ASP A 73 9.53 2.25 -1.60
CA ASP A 73 10.56 1.64 -0.77
C ASP A 73 10.20 1.73 0.71
N CYS A 74 10.63 0.75 1.47
CA CYS A 74 10.52 0.71 2.92
C CYS A 74 11.74 0.03 3.52
N LYS A 75 11.96 0.28 4.81
CA LYS A 75 12.98 -0.40 5.58
C LYS A 75 12.32 -1.46 6.47
N ILE A 76 12.90 -2.64 6.52
CA ILE A 76 12.47 -3.69 7.45
C ILE A 76 12.93 -3.32 8.85
N ILE A 77 11.99 -3.18 9.80
CA ILE A 77 12.32 -2.85 11.18
C ILE A 77 12.17 -4.03 12.13
N GLU A 78 11.37 -5.03 11.77
CA GLU A 78 11.18 -6.23 12.58
C GLU A 78 10.72 -7.38 11.71
N ILE A 79 11.09 -8.60 12.05
CA ILE A 79 10.63 -9.82 11.38
C ILE A 79 10.10 -10.77 12.47
N GLU A 80 8.80 -11.02 12.46
CA GLU A 80 8.18 -12.02 13.32
C GLU A 80 8.07 -13.31 12.52
N LYS A 81 9.12 -14.14 12.62
CA LYS A 81 9.25 -15.33 11.81
C LYS A 81 8.47 -16.51 12.41
N GLY A 82 7.42 -16.92 11.72
CA GLY A 82 6.68 -18.13 12.06
C GLY A 82 7.21 -19.34 11.27
N LYS A 83 6.61 -20.50 11.52
CA LYS A 83 7.01 -21.72 10.81
C LYS A 83 6.66 -21.67 9.32
N LEU A 84 5.47 -21.21 8.98
CA LEU A 84 4.95 -21.17 7.61
C LEU A 84 4.76 -19.74 7.10
N LEU A 85 4.31 -18.85 7.97
CA LEU A 85 4.07 -17.45 7.66
C LEU A 85 4.93 -16.57 8.56
N SER A 86 5.37 -15.45 8.01
CA SER A 86 6.14 -14.44 8.73
C SER A 86 5.49 -13.08 8.55
N ASN A 87 5.51 -12.27 9.61
CA ASN A 87 5.04 -10.90 9.57
C ASN A 87 6.23 -9.96 9.50
N ILE A 88 6.31 -9.15 8.47
CA ILE A 88 7.39 -8.20 8.25
C ILE A 88 6.89 -6.82 8.62
N LEU A 89 7.53 -6.17 9.59
CA LEU A 89 7.23 -4.81 9.96
C LEU A 89 8.13 -3.87 9.16
N LEU A 90 7.51 -2.87 8.55
CA LEU A 90 8.15 -1.96 7.61
C LEU A 90 7.95 -0.53 8.07
N GLU A 91 8.87 0.35 7.67
CA GLU A 91 8.75 1.77 7.94
C GLU A 91 9.25 2.61 6.78
N LYS A 92 8.55 3.70 6.51
CA LYS A 92 9.00 4.76 5.62
C LYS A 92 8.44 6.10 6.12
N ASP A 93 9.33 7.05 6.38
CA ASP A 93 8.98 8.42 6.81
C ASP A 93 7.96 8.47 7.96
N GLY A 94 8.15 7.59 8.94
CA GLY A 94 7.27 7.49 10.11
C GLY A 94 6.01 6.66 9.89
N ILE A 95 5.74 6.22 8.67
CA ILE A 95 4.62 5.32 8.37
C ILE A 95 5.07 3.89 8.63
N LYS A 96 4.29 3.18 9.46
CA LYS A 96 4.55 1.77 9.76
C LYS A 96 3.55 0.90 9.05
N LEU A 97 4.05 -0.14 8.39
CA LEU A 97 3.25 -1.10 7.63
C LEU A 97 3.62 -2.51 8.02
N GLU A 98 2.72 -3.43 7.71
CA GLU A 98 2.95 -4.86 7.89
C GLU A 98 2.73 -5.58 6.57
N SER A 99 3.57 -6.58 6.30
CA SER A 99 3.40 -7.49 5.18
C SER A 99 3.45 -8.92 5.69
N LEU A 100 2.42 -9.70 5.38
CA LEU A 100 2.36 -11.11 5.74
C LEU A 100 2.84 -11.93 4.55
N VAL A 101 3.96 -12.65 4.72
CA VAL A 101 4.61 -13.39 3.65
C VAL A 101 4.86 -14.84 4.07
N LEU A 102 5.15 -15.69 3.09
CA LEU A 102 5.61 -17.04 3.39
C LEU A 102 6.99 -16.98 4.05
N THR A 103 7.20 -17.79 5.08
CA THR A 103 8.52 -17.90 5.71
C THR A 103 9.59 -18.35 4.71
N LYS A 104 9.20 -19.18 3.73
CA LYS A 104 10.08 -19.56 2.62
C LYS A 104 10.57 -18.35 1.82
N GLN A 105 9.76 -17.29 1.71
CA GLN A 105 10.14 -16.06 1.02
C GLN A 105 11.21 -15.31 1.80
N VAL A 106 11.05 -15.24 3.13
CA VAL A 106 12.05 -14.62 4.00
C VAL A 106 13.40 -15.33 3.85
N ASP A 107 13.39 -16.65 3.85
CA ASP A 107 14.60 -17.46 3.72
C ASP A 107 15.22 -17.33 2.34
N LYS A 108 14.41 -17.41 1.30
CA LYS A 108 14.88 -17.34 -0.09
C LYS A 108 15.59 -16.03 -0.41
N TYR A 109 15.05 -14.92 0.03
CA TYR A 109 15.61 -13.59 -0.19
C TYR A 109 16.52 -13.13 0.94
N ASP A 110 16.69 -13.97 1.98
CA ASP A 110 17.54 -13.64 3.14
C ASP A 110 17.18 -12.25 3.70
N LEU A 111 15.89 -12.03 3.93
CA LEU A 111 15.41 -10.77 4.45
C LEU A 111 15.88 -10.55 5.87
N LYS A 112 16.41 -9.37 6.16
CA LYS A 112 16.97 -9.00 7.46
C LYS A 112 16.46 -7.64 7.92
N ILE A 113 16.49 -7.43 9.23
CA ILE A 113 16.24 -6.12 9.82
C ILE A 113 17.24 -5.12 9.22
N GLU A 114 16.79 -3.91 8.94
CA GLU A 114 17.51 -2.82 8.29
C GLU A 114 17.56 -2.92 6.76
N ASP A 115 17.17 -4.06 6.17
CA ASP A 115 17.12 -4.18 4.71
C ASP A 115 16.12 -3.20 4.13
N ARG A 116 16.49 -2.61 2.99
CA ARG A 116 15.58 -1.84 2.17
C ARG A 116 14.90 -2.78 1.17
N VAL A 117 13.58 -2.73 1.14
CA VAL A 117 12.78 -3.50 0.19
C VAL A 117 11.83 -2.58 -0.54
N PHE A 118 11.29 -3.07 -1.66
CA PHE A 118 10.28 -2.36 -2.43
C PHE A 118 8.94 -3.04 -2.23
N CYS A 119 7.96 -2.26 -1.83
CA CYS A 119 6.61 -2.73 -1.55
C CYS A 119 5.71 -2.41 -2.72
N TYR A 120 4.78 -3.30 -3.01
CA TYR A 120 3.78 -3.08 -4.05
C TYR A 120 2.41 -3.45 -3.52
N ILE A 121 1.44 -2.57 -3.75
CA ILE A 121 0.03 -2.82 -3.45
C ILE A 121 -0.80 -2.60 -4.70
N LYS A 122 -1.57 -3.60 -5.09
CA LYS A 122 -2.43 -3.54 -6.27
C LYS A 122 -3.51 -2.48 -6.04
N PRO A 123 -3.80 -1.61 -7.03
CA PRO A 123 -4.82 -0.57 -6.85
C PRO A 123 -6.18 -1.09 -6.41
N THR A 124 -6.57 -2.29 -6.87
CA THR A 124 -7.84 -2.92 -6.49
C THR A 124 -7.85 -3.51 -5.08
N SER A 125 -6.69 -3.57 -4.43
CA SER A 125 -6.58 -4.07 -3.05
C SER A 125 -6.66 -2.95 -2.00
N ILE A 126 -6.84 -1.70 -2.43
CA ILE A 126 -6.95 -0.55 -1.53
C ILE A 126 -8.41 -0.20 -1.29
N PHE A 127 -8.75 0.02 -0.02
CA PHE A 127 -10.05 0.50 0.41
C PHE A 127 -9.91 1.90 0.97
N PHE A 128 -10.95 2.72 0.87
CA PHE A 128 -10.96 4.05 1.46
C PHE A 128 -11.71 4.04 2.80
N GLU A 129 -11.17 4.78 3.74
CA GLU A 129 -11.82 5.08 5.01
C GLU A 129 -11.94 6.60 5.11
N VAL A 130 -13.15 7.07 5.32
CA VAL A 130 -13.40 8.51 5.50
C VAL A 130 -12.76 8.99 6.81
N VAL A 131 -12.05 10.07 6.73
CA VAL A 131 -11.37 10.68 7.89
C VAL A 131 -12.35 11.48 8.74
#